data_2ca0b207443b9ba3de05fc27ac6ef98a
#
_entry.id   2ca0b207443b9ba3de05fc27ac6ef98a
#
_cell.length_a   1.000
_cell.length_b   1.000
_cell.length_c   1.000
_cell.angle_alpha   90.00
_cell.angle_beta   90.00
_cell.angle_gamma   90.00
#
_symmetry.space_group_name_H-M   'P 1'
#
loop_
_entity.id
_entity.type
_entity.pdbx_description
1 polymer ?
#
loop_
_entity_poly.entity_id
_entity_poly.type
_entity_poly.pdbx_seq_one_letter_code
_entity_poly.pdbx_strand_id
1 'polypeptide(L)'
;DINNVYVNAHNHGIDAIRYLDVLPRHAVRQIHLAGHSEDALGSGLLIDTHDAPVCDAVWALYAHAMQRFGGVPTMIERDDNIPPLAELLGELEIARGIAANTRLERAA
;
A
#
# COMPACT_ATOMS: atom_id res chain seq x y z
N ASP A 1 -0.14 -5.48 -5.14
CA ASP A 1 -1.14 -4.64 -4.46
C ASP A 1 -0.93 -4.70 -2.95
N ILE A 2 -0.33 -3.62 -2.41
CA ILE A 2 -0.01 -3.51 -0.97
C ILE A 2 -1.28 -3.46 -0.12
N ASN A 3 -2.33 -2.82 -0.61
CA ASN A 3 -3.60 -2.80 0.10
C ASN A 3 -4.19 -4.21 0.24
N ASN A 4 -4.14 -4.98 -0.82
CA ASN A 4 -4.60 -6.37 -0.81
C ASN A 4 -3.78 -7.22 0.18
N VAL A 5 -2.47 -7.05 0.20
CA VAL A 5 -1.60 -7.74 1.17
C VAL A 5 -2.02 -7.38 2.60
N TYR A 6 -2.25 -6.09 2.87
CA TYR A 6 -2.68 -5.64 4.20
C TYR A 6 -4.04 -6.22 4.59
N VAL A 7 -5.02 -6.13 3.68
CA VAL A 7 -6.38 -6.65 3.91
C VAL A 7 -6.33 -8.15 4.23
N ASN A 8 -5.62 -8.92 3.42
CA ASN A 8 -5.50 -10.37 3.64
C ASN A 8 -4.77 -10.70 4.94
N ALA A 9 -3.71 -9.97 5.25
CA ALA A 9 -2.97 -10.18 6.50
C ALA A 9 -3.87 -9.93 7.71
N HIS A 10 -4.64 -8.85 7.69
CA HIS A 10 -5.58 -8.52 8.76
C HIS A 10 -6.65 -9.62 8.90
N ASN A 11 -7.26 -10.00 7.80
CA ASN A 11 -8.39 -10.95 7.81
C ASN A 11 -7.97 -12.37 8.19
N HIS A 12 -6.75 -12.77 7.89
CA HIS A 12 -6.26 -14.14 8.14
C HIS A 12 -5.28 -14.24 9.30
N GLY A 13 -4.98 -13.12 9.98
CA GLY A 13 -4.03 -13.11 11.08
C GLY A 13 -2.60 -13.43 10.67
N ILE A 14 -2.19 -12.98 9.47
CA ILE A 14 -0.86 -13.19 8.91
C ILE A 14 -0.06 -11.90 9.07
N ASP A 15 1.27 -12.02 9.20
CA ASP A 15 2.18 -10.88 9.24
C ASP A 15 2.45 -10.38 7.81
N ALA A 16 1.96 -9.16 7.52
CA ALA A 16 2.08 -8.55 6.19
C ALA A 16 3.55 -8.30 5.78
N ILE A 17 4.38 -7.87 6.72
CA ILE A 17 5.81 -7.63 6.46
C ILE A 17 6.50 -8.93 6.08
N ARG A 18 6.23 -9.99 6.83
CA ARG A 18 6.81 -11.30 6.54
C ARG A 18 6.36 -11.82 5.18
N TYR A 19 5.10 -11.57 4.81
CA TYR A 19 4.60 -11.91 3.49
C TYR A 19 5.43 -11.24 2.39
N LEU A 20 5.71 -9.95 2.52
CA LEU A 20 6.53 -9.23 1.56
C LEU A 20 7.97 -9.75 1.52
N ASP A 21 8.51 -10.14 2.68
CA ASP A 21 9.90 -10.56 2.79
C ASP A 21 10.18 -11.92 2.12
N VAL A 22 9.16 -12.75 1.93
CA VAL A 22 9.33 -14.04 1.25
C VAL A 22 9.15 -13.95 -0.27
N LEU A 23 8.66 -12.81 -0.79
CA LEU A 23 8.56 -12.63 -2.23
C LEU A 23 9.95 -12.41 -2.84
N PRO A 24 10.25 -13.04 -3.99
CA PRO A 24 11.52 -12.78 -4.69
C PRO A 24 11.60 -11.31 -5.11
N ARG A 25 12.74 -10.67 -4.84
CA ARG A 25 12.93 -9.25 -5.14
C ARG A 25 12.66 -8.89 -6.61
N HIS A 26 13.11 -9.73 -7.51
CA HIS A 26 13.00 -9.49 -8.96
C HIS A 26 11.60 -9.79 -9.52
N ALA A 27 10.73 -10.42 -8.73
CA ALA A 27 9.39 -10.78 -9.17
C ALA A 27 8.42 -9.59 -9.10
N VAL A 28 8.72 -8.59 -8.27
CA VAL A 28 7.86 -7.41 -8.10
C VAL A 28 8.29 -6.35 -9.10
N ARG A 29 7.40 -6.00 -10.01
CA ARG A 29 7.66 -5.04 -11.10
C ARG A 29 6.80 -3.79 -11.04
N GLN A 30 5.75 -3.83 -10.25
CA GLN A 30 4.83 -2.71 -10.07
C GLN A 30 4.16 -2.85 -8.70
N ILE A 31 3.88 -1.72 -8.07
CA ILE A 31 3.17 -1.68 -6.79
C ILE A 31 1.91 -0.86 -6.96
N HIS A 32 0.80 -1.36 -6.43
CA HIS A 32 -0.47 -0.65 -6.35
C HIS A 32 -0.77 -0.32 -4.90
N LEU A 33 -1.28 0.90 -4.68
CA LEU A 33 -1.72 1.39 -3.38
C LEU A 33 -3.18 1.80 -3.47
N ALA A 34 -3.94 1.46 -2.46
CA ALA A 34 -5.36 1.78 -2.41
C ALA A 34 -5.84 1.82 -0.96
N GLY A 35 -7.08 2.24 -0.78
CA GLY A 35 -7.77 2.15 0.49
C GLY A 35 -8.71 0.95 0.54
N HIS A 36 -9.29 0.75 1.71
CA HIS A 36 -10.23 -0.35 1.96
C HIS A 36 -11.32 0.14 2.91
N SER A 37 -12.34 -0.68 3.12
CA SER A 37 -13.40 -0.40 4.08
C SER A 37 -13.56 -1.58 5.02
N GLU A 38 -14.21 -1.32 6.17
CA GLU A 38 -14.58 -2.37 7.10
C GLU A 38 -15.95 -2.94 6.70
N ASP A 39 -16.16 -4.21 7.05
CA ASP A 39 -17.47 -4.83 6.85
C ASP A 39 -18.54 -4.07 7.64
N ALA A 40 -19.59 -3.63 6.94
CA ALA A 40 -20.68 -2.85 7.52
C ALA A 40 -21.47 -3.62 8.60
N LEU A 41 -21.37 -4.95 8.61
CA LEU A 41 -22.04 -5.78 9.61
C LEU A 41 -21.23 -5.97 10.88
N GLY A 42 -20.06 -5.32 10.98
CA GLY A 42 -19.27 -5.30 12.21
C GLY A 42 -18.51 -6.59 12.51
N SER A 43 -18.23 -7.40 11.50
CA SER A 43 -17.46 -8.65 11.67
C SER A 43 -15.98 -8.43 11.98
N GLY A 44 -15.47 -7.21 11.79
CA GLY A 44 -14.05 -6.89 11.90
C GLY A 44 -13.25 -7.20 10.65
N LEU A 45 -13.87 -7.78 9.62
CA LEU A 45 -13.22 -8.03 8.35
C LEU A 45 -13.01 -6.73 7.56
N LEU A 46 -11.89 -6.67 6.84
CA LEU A 46 -11.63 -5.61 5.87
C LEU A 46 -12.00 -6.09 4.48
N ILE A 47 -12.46 -5.15 3.65
CA ILE A 47 -12.84 -5.41 2.27
C ILE A 47 -11.97 -4.53 1.37
N ASP A 48 -11.33 -5.14 0.40
CA ASP A 48 -10.40 -4.48 -0.53
C ASP A 48 -11.19 -3.71 -1.60
N THR A 49 -11.81 -2.62 -1.18
CA THR A 49 -12.79 -1.87 -1.99
C THR A 49 -12.18 -0.85 -2.93
N HIS A 50 -10.99 -0.35 -2.63
CA HIS A 50 -10.34 0.74 -3.38
C HIS A 50 -11.22 2.00 -3.47
N ASP A 51 -11.98 2.28 -2.41
CA ASP A 51 -12.94 3.39 -2.38
C ASP A 51 -12.64 4.43 -1.30
N ALA A 52 -11.50 4.32 -0.66
CA ALA A 52 -11.07 5.19 0.44
C ALA A 52 -9.60 5.61 0.25
N PRO A 53 -9.14 6.66 0.97
CA PRO A 53 -7.73 7.01 0.98
C PRO A 53 -6.86 5.87 1.49
N VAL A 54 -5.60 5.86 1.05
CA VAL A 54 -4.60 4.92 1.56
C VAL A 54 -4.42 5.21 3.05
N CYS A 55 -4.55 4.19 3.90
CA CYS A 55 -4.42 4.37 5.35
C CYS A 55 -2.96 4.29 5.80
N ASP A 56 -2.71 4.77 7.03
CA ASP A 56 -1.35 4.85 7.58
C ASP A 56 -0.65 3.49 7.63
N ALA A 57 -1.38 2.42 7.97
CA ALA A 57 -0.81 1.08 8.01
C ALA A 57 -0.35 0.61 6.62
N VAL A 58 -1.09 0.96 5.57
CA VAL A 58 -0.71 0.64 4.20
C VAL A 58 0.48 1.49 3.76
N TRP A 59 0.53 2.77 4.16
CA TRP A 59 1.72 3.59 3.91
C TRP A 59 2.97 3.01 4.56
N ALA A 60 2.88 2.54 5.80
CA ALA A 60 4.00 1.90 6.48
C ALA A 60 4.46 0.64 5.77
N LEU A 61 3.52 -0.16 5.30
CA LEU A 61 3.82 -1.37 4.55
C LEU A 61 4.47 -1.04 3.20
N TYR A 62 4.02 0.04 2.55
CA TYR A 62 4.63 0.53 1.32
C TYR A 62 6.10 0.94 1.54
N ALA A 63 6.38 1.63 2.65
CA ALA A 63 7.76 2.00 2.99
C ALA A 63 8.65 0.76 3.11
N HIS A 64 8.15 -0.29 3.74
CA HIS A 64 8.86 -1.57 3.84
C HIS A 64 9.06 -2.21 2.46
N ALA A 65 8.02 -2.20 1.61
CA ALA A 65 8.10 -2.73 0.26
C ALA A 65 9.14 -1.99 -0.58
N MET A 66 9.21 -0.66 -0.48
CA MET A 66 10.21 0.14 -1.20
C MET A 66 11.63 -0.17 -0.72
N GLN A 67 11.80 -0.41 0.58
CA GLN A 67 13.08 -0.82 1.15
C GLN A 67 13.55 -2.15 0.55
N ARG A 68 12.63 -3.09 0.39
CA ARG A 68 12.94 -4.42 -0.11
C ARG A 68 13.09 -4.46 -1.64
N PHE A 69 12.15 -3.85 -2.37
CA PHE A 69 12.08 -4.01 -3.83
C PHE A 69 12.72 -2.87 -4.62
N GLY A 70 12.95 -1.73 -3.99
CA GLY A 70 13.60 -0.59 -4.63
C GLY A 70 12.69 0.22 -5.52
N GLY A 71 13.26 0.85 -6.54
CA GLY A 71 12.59 1.82 -7.40
C GLY A 71 11.55 1.24 -8.35
N VAL A 72 10.57 0.51 -7.83
CA VAL A 72 9.50 -0.10 -8.63
C VAL A 72 8.42 0.96 -8.90
N PRO A 73 7.89 1.05 -10.14
CA PRO A 73 6.77 1.95 -10.43
C PRO A 73 5.58 1.69 -9.51
N THR A 74 4.96 2.77 -9.04
CA THR A 74 3.85 2.71 -8.09
C THR A 74 2.64 3.43 -8.67
N MET A 75 1.45 2.87 -8.49
CA MET A 75 0.18 3.46 -8.90
C MET A 75 -0.77 3.51 -7.70
N ILE A 76 -1.46 4.64 -7.55
CA ILE A 76 -2.54 4.78 -6.57
C ILE A 76 -3.86 4.52 -7.27
N GLU A 77 -4.68 3.63 -6.71
CA GLU A 77 -5.99 3.27 -7.27
C GLU A 77 -7.12 3.80 -6.40
N ARG A 78 -8.11 4.36 -7.06
CA ARG A 78 -9.38 4.73 -6.45
C ARG A 78 -10.48 4.37 -7.43
N ASP A 79 -11.23 3.29 -7.14
CA ASP A 79 -12.19 2.70 -8.08
C ASP A 79 -13.61 3.21 -7.85
N ASP A 80 -13.88 3.77 -6.69
CA ASP A 80 -15.18 4.36 -6.33
C ASP A 80 -14.93 5.53 -5.37
N ASN A 81 -15.96 6.32 -5.09
CA ASN A 81 -15.84 7.53 -4.27
C ASN A 81 -14.69 8.43 -4.74
N ILE A 82 -14.64 8.67 -6.05
CA ILE A 82 -13.54 9.40 -6.67
C ILE A 82 -13.49 10.82 -6.10
N PRO A 83 -12.39 11.21 -5.44
CA PRO A 83 -12.28 12.54 -4.86
C PRO A 83 -11.84 13.58 -5.90
N PRO A 84 -11.81 14.87 -5.53
CA PRO A 84 -11.17 15.87 -6.38
C PRO A 84 -9.73 15.49 -6.69
N LEU A 85 -9.26 15.85 -7.88
CA LEU A 85 -7.91 15.52 -8.33
C LEU A 85 -6.81 15.93 -7.33
N ALA A 86 -6.99 17.07 -6.67
CA ALA A 86 -6.02 17.59 -5.69
C ALA A 86 -5.76 16.59 -4.55
N GLU A 87 -6.78 15.84 -4.12
CA GLU A 87 -6.63 14.84 -3.07
C GLU A 87 -5.81 13.64 -3.54
N LEU A 88 -6.06 13.18 -4.78
CA LEU A 88 -5.26 12.11 -5.37
C LEU A 88 -3.80 12.54 -5.59
N LEU A 89 -3.58 13.78 -6.01
CA LEU A 89 -2.23 14.31 -6.15
C LEU A 89 -1.52 14.40 -4.79
N GLY A 90 -2.26 14.71 -3.72
CA GLY A 90 -1.73 14.68 -2.36
C GLY A 90 -1.26 13.29 -1.95
N GLU A 91 -2.04 12.26 -2.26
CA GLU A 91 -1.62 10.87 -2.02
C GLU A 91 -0.37 10.51 -2.82
N LEU A 92 -0.30 10.95 -4.07
CA LEU A 92 0.86 10.71 -4.92
C LEU A 92 2.13 11.36 -4.33
N GLU A 93 2.01 12.56 -3.76
CA GLU A 93 3.13 13.22 -3.08
C GLU A 93 3.60 12.46 -1.84
N ILE A 94 2.68 11.85 -1.08
CA ILE A 94 3.05 10.98 0.05
C ILE A 94 3.87 9.80 -0.47
N ALA A 95 3.41 9.13 -1.52
CA ALA A 95 4.13 8.01 -2.12
C ALA A 95 5.53 8.43 -2.59
N ARG A 96 5.65 9.57 -3.25
CA ARG A 96 6.93 10.11 -3.71
C ARG A 96 7.89 10.40 -2.54
N GLY A 97 7.36 10.96 -1.45
CA GLY A 97 8.14 11.22 -0.25
C GLY A 97 8.70 9.95 0.37
N ILE A 98 7.88 8.92 0.48
CA ILE A 98 8.30 7.61 1.00
C ILE A 98 9.37 7.01 0.09
N ALA A 99 9.16 7.02 -1.22
CA ALA A 99 10.12 6.47 -2.19
C ALA A 99 11.46 7.22 -2.13
N ALA A 100 11.43 8.55 -2.00
CA ALA A 100 12.64 9.36 -1.90
C ALA A 100 13.41 9.06 -0.61
N ASN A 101 12.74 8.99 0.53
CA ASN A 101 13.37 8.64 1.80
C ASN A 101 13.99 7.25 1.77
N THR A 102 13.30 6.30 1.17
CA THR A 102 13.80 4.93 1.04
C THR A 102 15.06 4.87 0.20
N ARG A 103 15.12 5.63 -0.90
CA ARG A 103 16.33 5.72 -1.72
C ARG A 103 17.53 6.26 -0.93
N LEU A 104 17.31 7.27 -0.11
CA LEU A 104 18.36 7.83 0.75
C LEU A 104 18.84 6.80 1.77
N GLU A 105 17.93 6.08 2.41
CA GLU A 105 18.25 5.02 3.37
C GLU A 105 19.05 3.90 2.72
N ARG A 106 18.67 3.47 1.52
CA ARG A 106 19.35 2.40 0.80
C ARG A 106 20.75 2.81 0.31
N ALA A 107 20.97 4.10 0.06
CA ALA A 107 22.25 4.63 -0.37
C ALA A 107 23.25 4.87 0.79
N ALA A 108 22.75 4.86 2.04
CA ALA A 108 23.54 5.14 3.23
C ALA A 108 24.44 3.95 3.66
#